data_0127043b55ee0b93db65c42b1405ca1f
#
_entry.id   0127043b55ee0b93db65c42b1405ca1f
#
_cell.length_a   1.000
_cell.length_b   1.000
_cell.length_c   1.000
_cell.angle_alpha   90.00
_cell.angle_beta   90.00
_cell.angle_gamma   90.00
#
_symmetry.space_group_name_H-M   'P 1'
#
loop_
_entity.id
_entity.type
_entity.pdbx_description
1 polymer ?
#
loop_
_entity_poly.entity_id
_entity_poly.type
_entity_poly.pdbx_seq_one_letter_code
_entity_poly.pdbx_strand_id
1 'polypeptide(L)'
;MSNIKKYNIFIMLSTIARNIVEVFSSVLLYKMGYTLKEILLFFTILYFIGGIISVIVIYFTKYINAKYILILSSIIFSISFYYMSIMDKTINNLIIFSIIYGVGCYSYHSLRHYFAIKSIDKDKKKNIGSILIFSNIGLIIAPLLVGYITKKLSLIVLAIIVIILSILAIIPLFRLDIKESNIPIKYQKIERNKLLFFILEQAKVINLSLQPLYLYLFINNKIEYVGIFNAIMGVSACIFIY
;
A
#
# COMPACT_ATOMS: atom_id res chain seq x y z
N MET A 1 4.25 -12.90 23.06
CA MET A 1 4.86 -12.31 21.82
C MET A 1 4.91 -10.81 22.01
N SER A 2 6.10 -10.16 21.81
CA SER A 2 6.27 -8.72 21.97
C SER A 2 5.48 -7.93 20.91
N ASN A 3 5.18 -6.65 21.18
CA ASN A 3 4.43 -5.80 20.25
C ASN A 3 5.14 -5.65 18.92
N ILE A 4 6.48 -5.54 18.92
CA ILE A 4 7.27 -5.46 17.69
C ILE A 4 7.11 -6.72 16.81
N LYS A 5 7.11 -7.92 17.39
CA LYS A 5 6.89 -9.16 16.62
C LYS A 5 5.49 -9.22 16.00
N LYS A 6 4.46 -8.79 16.74
CA LYS A 6 3.08 -8.71 16.23
C LYS A 6 3.01 -7.71 15.08
N TYR A 7 3.63 -6.54 15.24
CA TYR A 7 3.67 -5.52 14.21
C TYR A 7 4.45 -5.96 12.96
N ASN A 8 5.56 -6.67 13.12
CA ASN A 8 6.35 -7.20 12.00
C ASN A 8 5.53 -8.17 11.14
N ILE A 9 4.74 -9.06 11.75
CA ILE A 9 3.86 -9.98 11.01
C ILE A 9 2.76 -9.18 10.30
N PHE A 10 2.14 -8.20 10.98
CA PHE A 10 1.16 -7.32 10.38
C PHE A 10 1.72 -6.59 9.17
N ILE A 11 2.88 -5.93 9.29
CA ILE A 11 3.47 -5.14 8.21
C ILE A 11 3.86 -6.03 7.02
N MET A 12 4.41 -7.22 7.25
CA MET A 12 4.76 -8.17 6.21
C MET A 12 3.52 -8.57 5.39
N LEU A 13 2.49 -9.09 6.06
CA LEU A 13 1.26 -9.54 5.39
C LEU A 13 0.53 -8.38 4.68
N SER A 14 0.43 -7.23 5.34
CA SER A 14 -0.17 -6.03 4.75
C SER A 14 0.62 -5.54 3.54
N THR A 15 1.95 -5.58 3.60
CA THR A 15 2.79 -5.15 2.48
C THR A 15 2.67 -6.11 1.30
N ILE A 16 2.60 -7.43 1.52
CA ILE A 16 2.33 -8.39 0.44
C ILE A 16 0.97 -8.06 -0.21
N ALA A 17 -0.10 -7.97 0.58
CA ALA A 17 -1.44 -7.70 0.05
C ALA A 17 -1.50 -6.37 -0.74
N ARG A 18 -0.89 -5.32 -0.22
CA ARG A 18 -0.91 -3.99 -0.84
C ARG A 18 -0.06 -3.89 -2.08
N ASN A 19 1.15 -4.43 -2.08
CA ASN A 19 2.02 -4.33 -3.25
C ASN A 19 1.51 -5.13 -4.46
N ILE A 20 0.69 -6.16 -4.25
CA ILE A 20 -0.07 -6.81 -5.33
C ILE A 20 -0.87 -5.77 -6.12
N VAL A 21 -1.45 -4.79 -5.45
CA VAL A 21 -2.31 -3.76 -6.06
C VAL A 21 -1.52 -2.49 -6.39
N GLU A 22 -0.80 -1.93 -5.41
CA GLU A 22 -0.11 -0.64 -5.51
C GLU A 22 0.91 -0.61 -6.65
N VAL A 23 1.68 -1.69 -6.81
CA VAL A 23 2.71 -1.81 -7.86
C VAL A 23 2.08 -2.13 -9.22
N PHE A 24 1.03 -2.94 -9.25
CA PHE A 24 0.50 -3.46 -10.52
C PHE A 24 -0.82 -2.83 -10.98
N SER A 25 -1.42 -1.91 -10.21
CA SER A 25 -2.70 -1.28 -10.58
C SER A 25 -2.67 -0.68 -11.99
N SER A 26 -1.59 0.01 -12.36
CA SER A 26 -1.44 0.59 -13.70
C SER A 26 -1.40 -0.48 -14.80
N VAL A 27 -0.67 -1.56 -14.58
CA VAL A 27 -0.56 -2.67 -15.54
C VAL A 27 -1.89 -3.43 -15.65
N LEU A 28 -2.55 -3.67 -14.53
CA LEU A 28 -3.82 -4.37 -14.48
C LEU A 28 -4.93 -3.58 -15.17
N LEU A 29 -5.03 -2.27 -14.92
CA LEU A 29 -5.95 -1.37 -15.61
C LEU A 29 -5.67 -1.33 -17.12
N TYR A 30 -4.40 -1.28 -17.52
CA TYR A 30 -4.05 -1.34 -18.94
C TYR A 30 -4.48 -2.67 -19.58
N LYS A 31 -4.28 -3.81 -18.91
CA LYS A 31 -4.76 -5.14 -19.36
C LYS A 31 -6.29 -5.21 -19.47
N MET A 32 -7.01 -4.47 -18.63
CA MET A 32 -8.48 -4.34 -18.72
C MET A 32 -8.90 -3.46 -19.89
N GLY A 33 -7.94 -2.86 -20.64
CA GLY A 33 -8.15 -2.06 -21.81
C GLY A 33 -8.30 -0.57 -21.55
N TYR A 34 -8.03 -0.07 -20.33
CA TYR A 34 -7.98 1.37 -20.08
C TYR A 34 -6.79 2.01 -20.79
N THR A 35 -7.01 3.20 -21.37
CA THR A 35 -5.98 4.00 -22.02
C THR A 35 -5.03 4.63 -21.01
N LEU A 36 -3.85 5.07 -21.48
CA LEU A 36 -2.90 5.78 -20.61
C LEU A 36 -3.51 7.05 -19.98
N LYS A 37 -4.37 7.76 -20.72
CA LYS A 37 -5.08 8.95 -20.19
C LYS A 37 -6.01 8.59 -19.04
N GLU A 38 -6.76 7.50 -19.16
CA GLU A 38 -7.65 7.01 -18.09
C GLU A 38 -6.86 6.52 -16.87
N ILE A 39 -5.72 5.86 -17.07
CA ILE A 39 -4.82 5.45 -15.98
C ILE A 39 -4.23 6.68 -15.26
N LEU A 40 -3.85 7.73 -15.98
CA LEU A 40 -3.42 8.98 -15.36
C LEU A 40 -4.56 9.66 -14.59
N LEU A 41 -5.79 9.64 -15.11
CA LEU A 41 -6.98 10.11 -14.40
C LEU A 41 -7.19 9.34 -13.09
N PHE A 42 -7.06 7.99 -13.13
CA PHE A 42 -7.10 7.15 -11.92
C PHE A 42 -6.10 7.64 -10.87
N PHE A 43 -4.84 7.84 -11.20
CA PHE A 43 -3.84 8.33 -10.26
C PHE A 43 -4.13 9.75 -9.77
N THR A 44 -4.63 10.63 -10.64
CA THR A 44 -5.00 12.00 -10.25
C THR A 44 -6.09 11.99 -9.16
N ILE A 45 -7.15 11.20 -9.37
CA ILE A 45 -8.24 11.07 -8.40
C ILE A 45 -7.71 10.40 -7.11
N LEU A 46 -6.93 9.34 -7.24
CA LEU A 46 -6.33 8.61 -6.14
C LEU A 46 -5.53 9.53 -5.21
N TYR A 47 -4.63 10.35 -5.77
CA TYR A 47 -3.79 11.25 -4.97
C TYR A 47 -4.58 12.41 -4.38
N PHE A 48 -5.56 12.94 -5.13
CA PHE A 48 -6.45 14.01 -4.61
C PHE A 48 -7.26 13.51 -3.40
N ILE A 49 -7.92 12.37 -3.53
CA ILE A 49 -8.64 11.72 -2.42
C ILE A 49 -7.69 11.38 -1.29
N GLY A 50 -6.50 10.89 -1.60
CA GLY A 50 -5.47 10.57 -0.62
C GLY A 50 -5.08 11.75 0.26
N GLY A 51 -4.90 12.93 -0.33
CA GLY A 51 -4.61 14.16 0.40
C GLY A 51 -5.72 14.51 1.40
N ILE A 52 -6.98 14.47 0.96
CA ILE A 52 -8.15 14.75 1.80
C ILE A 52 -8.27 13.71 2.93
N ILE A 53 -8.21 12.43 2.59
CA ILE A 53 -8.38 11.34 3.55
C ILE A 53 -7.28 11.31 4.60
N SER A 54 -6.04 11.64 4.25
CA SER A 54 -4.93 11.69 5.22
C SER A 54 -5.21 12.69 6.35
N VAL A 55 -5.78 13.85 6.03
CA VAL A 55 -6.16 14.85 7.04
C VAL A 55 -7.34 14.38 7.87
N ILE A 56 -8.37 13.86 7.20
CA ILE A 56 -9.60 13.36 7.85
C ILE A 56 -9.27 12.23 8.83
N VAL A 57 -8.47 11.26 8.42
CA VAL A 57 -8.08 10.11 9.24
C VAL A 57 -7.35 10.55 10.52
N ILE A 58 -6.38 11.45 10.39
CA ILE A 58 -5.67 11.97 11.56
C ILE A 58 -6.63 12.68 12.52
N TYR A 59 -7.57 13.47 11.99
CA TYR A 59 -8.60 14.13 12.82
C TYR A 59 -9.48 13.11 13.54
N PHE A 60 -9.93 12.06 12.86
CA PHE A 60 -10.78 11.02 13.44
C PHE A 60 -10.09 10.19 14.53
N THR A 61 -8.75 10.17 14.59
CA THR A 61 -8.03 9.51 15.71
C THR A 61 -8.29 10.15 17.08
N LYS A 62 -8.87 11.35 17.12
CA LYS A 62 -9.33 11.97 18.38
C LYS A 62 -10.56 11.24 18.96
N TYR A 63 -11.39 10.67 18.12
CA TYR A 63 -12.70 10.09 18.51
C TYR A 63 -12.69 8.57 18.45
N ILE A 64 -11.94 7.99 17.51
CA ILE A 64 -11.88 6.57 17.25
C ILE A 64 -10.43 6.09 17.42
N ASN A 65 -10.26 4.97 18.10
CA ASN A 65 -8.94 4.37 18.24
C ASN A 65 -8.33 4.12 16.85
N ALA A 66 -7.14 4.66 16.63
CA ALA A 66 -6.40 4.54 15.37
C ALA A 66 -6.26 3.08 14.87
N LYS A 67 -6.26 2.10 15.79
CA LYS A 67 -6.25 0.67 15.47
C LYS A 67 -7.48 0.24 14.67
N TYR A 68 -8.67 0.70 15.04
CA TYR A 68 -9.89 0.36 14.30
C TYR A 68 -9.94 1.03 12.94
N ILE A 69 -9.42 2.27 12.83
CA ILE A 69 -9.31 2.95 11.54
C ILE A 69 -8.34 2.18 10.63
N LEU A 70 -7.23 1.66 11.15
CA LEU A 70 -6.27 0.85 10.40
C LEU A 70 -6.85 -0.49 9.95
N ILE A 71 -7.68 -1.13 10.77
CA ILE A 71 -8.43 -2.35 10.41
C ILE A 71 -9.42 -2.02 9.29
N LEU A 72 -10.23 -0.98 9.47
CA LEU A 72 -11.21 -0.55 8.48
C LEU A 72 -10.54 -0.21 7.14
N SER A 73 -9.38 0.44 7.17
CA SER A 73 -8.60 0.74 5.96
C SER A 73 -8.19 -0.50 5.19
N SER A 74 -7.87 -1.60 5.90
CA SER A 74 -7.50 -2.87 5.26
C SER A 74 -8.72 -3.55 4.63
N ILE A 75 -9.89 -3.43 5.26
CA ILE A 75 -11.16 -3.94 4.71
C ILE A 75 -11.55 -3.16 3.46
N ILE A 76 -11.54 -1.82 3.52
CA ILE A 76 -11.88 -0.95 2.37
C ILE A 76 -10.93 -1.22 1.20
N PHE A 77 -9.63 -1.37 1.48
CA PHE A 77 -8.63 -1.71 0.47
C PHE A 77 -8.95 -3.05 -0.21
N SER A 78 -9.29 -4.07 0.55
CA SER A 78 -9.65 -5.39 0.00
C SER A 78 -10.91 -5.33 -0.85
N ILE A 79 -11.94 -4.60 -0.40
CA ILE A 79 -13.18 -4.35 -1.15
C ILE A 79 -12.86 -3.63 -2.48
N SER A 80 -11.99 -2.62 -2.45
CA SER A 80 -11.64 -1.88 -3.67
C SER A 80 -11.02 -2.79 -4.72
N PHE A 81 -10.10 -3.68 -4.31
CA PHE A 81 -9.45 -4.57 -5.26
C PHE A 81 -10.39 -5.67 -5.77
N TYR A 82 -11.28 -6.20 -4.91
CA TYR A 82 -12.34 -7.08 -5.36
C TYR A 82 -13.25 -6.40 -6.39
N TYR A 83 -13.65 -5.14 -6.12
CA TYR A 83 -14.42 -4.35 -7.07
C TYR A 83 -13.69 -4.20 -8.41
N MET A 84 -12.39 -3.87 -8.40
CA MET A 84 -11.58 -3.80 -9.63
C MET A 84 -11.60 -5.13 -10.40
N SER A 85 -11.63 -6.27 -9.70
CA SER A 85 -11.58 -7.59 -10.35
C SER A 85 -12.87 -7.99 -11.08
N ILE A 86 -13.99 -7.33 -10.80
CA ILE A 86 -15.32 -7.64 -11.35
C ILE A 86 -15.93 -6.49 -12.15
N MET A 87 -15.34 -5.27 -12.09
CA MET A 87 -15.89 -4.09 -12.76
C MET A 87 -15.73 -4.17 -14.29
N ASP A 88 -16.74 -3.69 -15.00
CA ASP A 88 -16.63 -3.45 -16.44
C ASP A 88 -15.78 -2.22 -16.73
N LYS A 89 -15.17 -2.19 -17.94
CA LYS A 89 -14.40 -1.07 -18.41
C LYS A 89 -15.31 0.13 -18.74
N THR A 90 -15.55 0.97 -17.73
CA THR A 90 -16.22 2.26 -17.86
C THR A 90 -15.50 3.32 -17.06
N ILE A 91 -15.62 4.59 -17.47
CA ILE A 91 -14.98 5.69 -16.73
C ILE A 91 -15.59 5.86 -15.34
N ASN A 92 -16.88 5.61 -15.20
CA ASN A 92 -17.56 5.69 -13.90
C ASN A 92 -17.01 4.65 -12.92
N ASN A 93 -16.84 3.40 -13.35
CA ASN A 93 -16.26 2.35 -12.53
C ASN A 93 -14.81 2.66 -12.14
N LEU A 94 -14.04 3.25 -13.05
CA LEU A 94 -12.68 3.71 -12.76
C LEU A 94 -12.66 4.79 -11.68
N ILE A 95 -13.57 5.75 -11.73
CA ILE A 95 -13.69 6.82 -10.72
C ILE A 95 -14.08 6.23 -9.37
N ILE A 96 -15.09 5.35 -9.32
CA ILE A 96 -15.53 4.68 -8.10
C ILE A 96 -14.38 3.88 -7.49
N PHE A 97 -13.68 3.08 -8.30
CA PHE A 97 -12.51 2.32 -7.87
C PHE A 97 -11.44 3.25 -7.29
N SER A 98 -11.11 4.36 -7.98
CA SER A 98 -10.10 5.32 -7.54
C SER A 98 -10.42 5.90 -6.16
N ILE A 99 -11.69 6.22 -5.92
CA ILE A 99 -12.15 6.78 -4.64
C ILE A 99 -12.05 5.74 -3.53
N ILE A 100 -12.64 4.56 -3.71
CA ILE A 100 -12.64 3.50 -2.67
C ILE A 100 -11.21 3.08 -2.36
N TYR A 101 -10.39 2.88 -3.39
CA TYR A 101 -8.99 2.52 -3.27
C TYR A 101 -8.19 3.61 -2.55
N GLY A 102 -8.40 4.90 -2.91
CA GLY A 102 -7.78 6.04 -2.26
C GLY A 102 -8.08 6.11 -0.77
N VAL A 103 -9.34 5.93 -0.38
CA VAL A 103 -9.75 5.88 1.03
C VAL A 103 -9.01 4.77 1.78
N GLY A 104 -9.03 3.54 1.28
CA GLY A 104 -8.37 2.40 1.92
C GLY A 104 -6.84 2.52 1.98
N CYS A 105 -6.23 2.99 0.89
CA CYS A 105 -4.78 3.12 0.75
C CYS A 105 -4.23 4.21 1.69
N TYR A 106 -4.76 5.42 1.61
CA TYR A 106 -4.22 6.56 2.36
C TYR A 106 -4.58 6.56 3.83
N SER A 107 -5.72 5.98 4.23
CA SER A 107 -6.00 5.71 5.65
C SER A 107 -4.93 4.81 6.27
N TYR A 108 -4.50 3.78 5.56
CA TYR A 108 -3.42 2.90 6.01
C TYR A 108 -2.08 3.63 6.09
N HIS A 109 -1.67 4.32 5.02
CA HIS A 109 -0.37 5.00 4.97
C HIS A 109 -0.23 6.06 6.05
N SER A 110 -1.30 6.79 6.37
CA SER A 110 -1.31 7.79 7.44
C SER A 110 -1.07 7.20 8.84
N LEU A 111 -1.52 5.97 9.08
CA LEU A 111 -1.47 5.36 10.42
C LEU A 111 -0.33 4.34 10.61
N ARG A 112 0.17 3.71 9.54
CA ARG A 112 1.18 2.66 9.68
C ARG A 112 2.46 3.13 10.38
N HIS A 113 2.91 4.35 10.12
CA HIS A 113 4.10 4.91 10.76
C HIS A 113 3.89 5.17 12.26
N TYR A 114 2.71 5.64 12.63
CA TYR A 114 2.35 5.80 14.04
C TYR A 114 2.45 4.46 14.79
N PHE A 115 1.86 3.39 14.23
CA PHE A 115 1.93 2.07 14.82
C PHE A 115 3.34 1.48 14.82
N ALA A 116 4.15 1.76 13.79
CA ALA A 116 5.56 1.39 13.77
C ALA A 116 6.30 1.97 14.98
N ILE A 117 6.19 3.29 15.18
CA ILE A 117 6.87 4.01 16.27
C ILE A 117 6.40 3.51 17.65
N LYS A 118 5.08 3.30 17.82
CA LYS A 118 4.49 2.82 19.08
C LYS A 118 4.79 1.35 19.39
N SER A 119 5.17 0.57 18.40
CA SER A 119 5.55 -0.84 18.55
C SER A 119 7.03 -1.05 18.88
N ILE A 120 7.83 0.02 18.82
CA ILE A 120 9.28 -0.02 19.10
C ILE A 120 9.52 -0.11 20.61
N ASP A 121 10.20 -1.18 21.03
CA ASP A 121 10.66 -1.39 22.39
C ASP A 121 12.01 -0.66 22.64
N LYS A 122 12.72 -1.02 23.72
CA LYS A 122 13.96 -0.38 24.20
C LYS A 122 15.07 -0.30 23.14
N ASP A 123 15.23 -1.34 22.32
CA ASP A 123 16.26 -1.38 21.26
C ASP A 123 15.73 -0.81 19.93
N LYS A 124 15.76 0.51 19.81
CA LYS A 124 15.19 1.23 18.67
C LYS A 124 15.80 0.84 17.32
N LYS A 125 17.14 0.72 17.25
CA LYS A 125 17.85 0.43 15.96
C LYS A 125 17.47 -0.96 15.44
N LYS A 126 17.55 -1.99 16.28
CA LYS A 126 17.18 -3.35 15.92
C LYS A 126 15.71 -3.48 15.52
N ASN A 127 14.83 -2.78 16.22
CA ASN A 127 13.40 -2.82 15.92
C ASN A 127 13.06 -2.14 14.59
N ILE A 128 13.65 -0.99 14.27
CA ILE A 128 13.47 -0.33 12.97
C ILE A 128 14.01 -1.22 11.85
N GLY A 129 15.21 -1.79 12.00
CA GLY A 129 15.77 -2.74 11.02
C GLY A 129 14.83 -3.92 10.77
N SER A 130 14.28 -4.51 11.84
CA SER A 130 13.33 -5.62 11.68
C SER A 130 12.06 -5.23 10.92
N ILE A 131 11.47 -4.05 11.20
CA ILE A 131 10.29 -3.55 10.48
C ILE A 131 10.60 -3.40 8.98
N LEU A 132 11.76 -2.83 8.64
CA LEU A 132 12.18 -2.64 7.25
C LEU A 132 12.37 -3.99 6.53
N ILE A 133 13.01 -4.98 7.18
CA ILE A 133 13.19 -6.33 6.61
C ILE A 133 11.83 -6.98 6.32
N PHE A 134 10.92 -7.00 7.29
CA PHE A 134 9.60 -7.61 7.12
C PHE A 134 8.75 -6.88 6.07
N SER A 135 8.89 -5.56 5.94
CA SER A 135 8.28 -4.80 4.86
C SER A 135 8.88 -5.17 3.50
N ASN A 136 10.20 -5.29 3.40
CA ASN A 136 10.88 -5.64 2.15
C ASN A 136 10.61 -7.07 1.68
N ILE A 137 10.42 -8.03 2.59
CA ILE A 137 9.94 -9.37 2.23
C ILE A 137 8.62 -9.26 1.45
N GLY A 138 7.72 -8.38 1.89
CA GLY A 138 6.47 -8.12 1.17
C GLY A 138 6.69 -7.52 -0.22
N LEU A 139 7.66 -6.60 -0.35
CA LEU A 139 8.04 -6.01 -1.65
C LEU A 139 8.64 -7.01 -2.63
N ILE A 140 9.27 -8.07 -2.15
CA ILE A 140 9.84 -9.14 -2.98
C ILE A 140 8.77 -10.16 -3.39
N ILE A 141 7.99 -10.62 -2.42
CA ILE A 141 7.02 -11.70 -2.63
C ILE A 141 5.84 -11.26 -3.51
N ALA A 142 5.29 -10.06 -3.27
CA ALA A 142 4.10 -9.59 -3.97
C ALA A 142 4.26 -9.54 -5.50
N PRO A 143 5.33 -8.94 -6.07
CA PRO A 143 5.52 -8.91 -7.52
C PRO A 143 5.66 -10.30 -8.16
N LEU A 144 6.32 -11.24 -7.48
CA LEU A 144 6.45 -12.61 -7.96
C LEU A 144 5.09 -13.32 -8.00
N LEU A 145 4.27 -13.13 -6.96
CA LEU A 145 2.91 -13.66 -6.92
C LEU A 145 2.06 -13.10 -8.06
N VAL A 146 2.10 -11.78 -8.30
CA VAL A 146 1.33 -11.17 -9.40
C VAL A 146 1.79 -11.73 -10.74
N GLY A 147 3.09 -11.74 -11.00
CA GLY A 147 3.64 -12.25 -12.26
C GLY A 147 3.22 -13.69 -12.55
N TYR A 148 3.25 -14.57 -11.53
CA TYR A 148 2.87 -15.96 -11.66
C TYR A 148 1.35 -16.16 -11.80
N ILE A 149 0.57 -15.50 -10.94
CA ILE A 149 -0.89 -15.69 -10.87
C ILE A 149 -1.58 -15.12 -12.10
N THR A 150 -1.25 -13.90 -12.50
CA THR A 150 -1.90 -13.24 -13.65
C THR A 150 -1.58 -13.87 -15.00
N LYS A 151 -0.57 -14.73 -15.05
CA LYS A 151 -0.27 -15.55 -16.24
C LYS A 151 -1.19 -16.75 -16.36
N LYS A 152 -1.57 -17.36 -15.23
CA LYS A 152 -2.26 -18.66 -15.19
C LYS A 152 -3.72 -18.57 -14.73
N LEU A 153 -4.05 -17.56 -13.93
CA LEU A 153 -5.31 -17.45 -13.22
C LEU A 153 -5.98 -16.10 -13.47
N SER A 154 -7.27 -16.02 -13.11
CA SER A 154 -8.05 -14.80 -13.25
C SER A 154 -7.70 -13.73 -12.20
N LEU A 155 -8.06 -12.47 -12.49
CA LEU A 155 -7.90 -11.34 -11.56
C LEU A 155 -8.69 -11.55 -10.26
N ILE A 156 -9.83 -12.27 -10.33
CA ILE A 156 -10.65 -12.61 -9.16
C ILE A 156 -9.86 -13.47 -8.16
N VAL A 157 -9.08 -14.45 -8.63
CA VAL A 157 -8.24 -15.28 -7.75
C VAL A 157 -7.21 -14.41 -7.01
N LEU A 158 -6.62 -13.45 -7.72
CA LEU A 158 -5.69 -12.51 -7.10
C LEU A 158 -6.39 -11.64 -6.03
N ALA A 159 -7.62 -11.21 -6.29
CA ALA A 159 -8.43 -10.45 -5.33
C ALA A 159 -8.75 -11.28 -4.07
N ILE A 160 -9.09 -12.55 -4.22
CA ILE A 160 -9.31 -13.47 -3.09
C ILE A 160 -8.04 -13.60 -2.24
N ILE A 161 -6.87 -13.74 -2.86
CA ILE A 161 -5.59 -13.80 -2.14
C ILE A 161 -5.34 -12.51 -1.35
N VAL A 162 -5.60 -11.35 -1.94
CA VAL A 162 -5.47 -10.05 -1.24
C VAL A 162 -6.41 -9.97 -0.04
N ILE A 163 -7.65 -10.43 -0.17
CA ILE A 163 -8.62 -10.48 0.92
C ILE A 163 -8.11 -11.39 2.06
N ILE A 164 -7.66 -12.60 1.73
CA ILE A 164 -7.14 -13.55 2.72
C ILE A 164 -5.94 -12.97 3.45
N LEU A 165 -4.97 -12.41 2.73
CA LEU A 165 -3.78 -11.79 3.31
C LEU A 165 -4.14 -10.59 4.21
N SER A 166 -5.12 -9.78 3.81
CA SER A 166 -5.60 -8.65 4.60
C SER A 166 -6.27 -9.10 5.89
N ILE A 167 -7.08 -10.16 5.85
CA ILE A 167 -7.72 -10.74 7.04
C ILE A 167 -6.63 -11.31 7.97
N LEU A 168 -5.67 -12.07 7.45
CA LEU A 168 -4.56 -12.61 8.22
C LEU A 168 -3.71 -11.51 8.87
N ALA A 169 -3.53 -10.37 8.19
CA ALA A 169 -2.81 -9.22 8.72
C ALA A 169 -3.55 -8.55 9.89
N ILE A 170 -4.88 -8.55 9.88
CA ILE A 170 -5.69 -7.96 10.94
C ILE A 170 -5.54 -8.73 12.28
N ILE A 171 -5.31 -10.04 12.26
CA ILE A 171 -5.20 -10.86 13.47
C ILE A 171 -4.07 -10.37 14.42
N PRO A 172 -2.82 -10.23 13.99
CA PRO A 172 -1.77 -9.70 14.86
C PRO A 172 -2.02 -8.23 15.26
N LEU A 173 -2.68 -7.44 14.42
CA LEU A 173 -3.04 -6.07 14.73
C LEU A 173 -4.05 -5.99 15.88
N PHE A 174 -5.05 -6.86 15.92
CA PHE A 174 -5.97 -6.96 17.07
C PHE A 174 -5.26 -7.25 18.39
N ARG A 175 -4.22 -8.07 18.34
CA ARG A 175 -3.43 -8.47 19.52
C ARG A 175 -2.36 -7.45 19.93
N LEU A 176 -2.22 -6.33 19.18
CA LEU A 176 -1.33 -5.24 19.58
C LEU A 176 -1.92 -4.52 20.81
N ASP A 177 -1.13 -4.46 21.87
CA ASP A 177 -1.47 -3.70 23.07
C ASP A 177 -0.77 -2.34 23.03
N ILE A 178 -1.46 -1.36 22.46
CA ILE A 178 -1.01 0.03 22.37
C ILE A 178 -1.95 0.86 23.24
N LYS A 179 -1.45 1.28 24.42
CA LYS A 179 -2.25 1.99 25.43
C LYS A 179 -2.74 3.36 24.98
N GLU A 180 -1.97 4.05 24.13
CA GLU A 180 -2.35 5.37 23.60
C GLU A 180 -2.77 5.25 22.14
N SER A 181 -4.03 5.57 21.88
CA SER A 181 -4.62 5.48 20.54
C SER A 181 -4.72 6.84 19.84
N ASN A 182 -4.60 7.94 20.58
CA ASN A 182 -4.78 9.27 20.02
C ASN A 182 -3.47 9.84 19.49
N ILE A 183 -3.48 10.30 18.24
CA ILE A 183 -2.33 10.99 17.64
C ILE A 183 -2.39 12.44 18.05
N PRO A 184 -1.37 12.99 18.76
CA PRO A 184 -1.36 14.38 19.13
C PRO A 184 -1.21 15.25 17.86
N ILE A 185 -2.24 16.03 17.55
CA ILE A 185 -2.19 16.96 16.43
C ILE A 185 -1.54 18.26 16.92
N LYS A 186 -0.32 18.51 16.46
CA LYS A 186 0.37 19.80 16.67
C LYS A 186 0.48 20.51 15.34
N TYR A 187 -0.15 21.67 15.25
CA TYR A 187 0.04 22.56 14.11
C TYR A 187 1.43 23.18 14.17
N GLN A 188 2.28 22.87 13.23
CA GLN A 188 3.58 23.51 13.07
C GLN A 188 3.59 24.26 11.73
N LYS A 189 4.21 25.45 11.72
CA LYS A 189 4.46 26.18 10.47
C LYS A 189 5.31 25.31 9.55
N ILE A 190 4.85 25.11 8.32
CA ILE A 190 5.58 24.31 7.33
C ILE A 190 6.79 25.12 6.87
N GLU A 191 7.98 24.61 7.14
CA GLU A 191 9.23 25.17 6.65
C GLU A 191 9.42 24.83 5.15
N ARG A 192 10.03 25.74 4.40
CA ARG A 192 10.29 25.58 2.96
C ARG A 192 10.97 24.25 2.63
N ASN A 193 11.95 23.83 3.43
CA ASN A 193 12.68 22.58 3.21
C ASN A 193 11.78 21.34 3.39
N LYS A 194 10.85 21.38 4.34
CA LYS A 194 9.86 20.31 4.54
C LYS A 194 8.89 20.23 3.38
N LEU A 195 8.48 21.37 2.82
CA LEU A 195 7.63 21.41 1.63
C LEU A 195 8.35 20.84 0.40
N LEU A 196 9.61 21.22 0.16
CA LEU A 196 10.41 20.67 -0.94
C LEU A 196 10.59 19.16 -0.79
N PHE A 197 10.90 18.67 0.40
CA PHE A 197 11.01 17.24 0.68
C PHE A 197 9.69 16.52 0.37
N PHE A 198 8.55 17.08 0.79
CA PHE A 198 7.25 16.52 0.49
C PHE A 198 6.97 16.42 -1.02
N ILE A 199 7.28 17.46 -1.79
CA ILE A 199 7.11 17.47 -3.24
C ILE A 199 7.99 16.39 -3.90
N LEU A 200 9.24 16.25 -3.48
CA LEU A 200 10.16 15.23 -4.00
C LEU A 200 9.68 13.81 -3.70
N GLU A 201 9.15 13.57 -2.49
CA GLU A 201 8.58 12.26 -2.14
C GLU A 201 7.33 11.93 -2.97
N GLN A 202 6.47 12.91 -3.27
CA GLN A 202 5.33 12.69 -4.17
C GLN A 202 5.77 12.32 -5.60
N ALA A 203 6.82 12.97 -6.11
CA ALA A 203 7.38 12.64 -7.43
C ALA A 203 7.91 11.19 -7.48
N LYS A 204 8.55 10.70 -6.40
CA LYS A 204 8.97 9.29 -6.30
C LYS A 204 7.79 8.32 -6.32
N VAL A 205 6.72 8.62 -5.60
CA VAL A 205 5.53 7.77 -5.54
C VAL A 205 4.89 7.64 -6.93
N ILE A 206 4.78 8.74 -7.69
CA ILE A 206 4.27 8.72 -9.07
C ILE A 206 5.15 7.83 -9.95
N ASN A 207 6.47 7.97 -9.86
CA ASN A 207 7.41 7.13 -10.62
C ASN A 207 7.24 5.65 -10.28
N LEU A 208 7.16 5.28 -9.00
CA LEU A 208 6.97 3.90 -8.57
C LEU A 208 5.66 3.29 -9.07
N SER A 209 4.61 4.10 -9.21
CA SER A 209 3.31 3.64 -9.70
C SER A 209 3.25 3.47 -11.23
N LEU A 210 3.97 4.29 -11.99
CA LEU A 210 3.99 4.25 -13.45
C LEU A 210 5.11 3.37 -14.01
N GLN A 211 6.20 3.19 -13.28
CA GLN A 211 7.34 2.38 -13.70
C GLN A 211 6.97 0.93 -14.10
N PRO A 212 6.10 0.22 -13.35
CA PRO A 212 5.69 -1.13 -13.75
C PRO A 212 4.95 -1.15 -15.09
N LEU A 213 4.13 -0.13 -15.37
CA LEU A 213 3.44 -0.01 -16.65
C LEU A 213 4.41 0.27 -17.79
N TYR A 214 5.38 1.18 -17.57
CA TYR A 214 6.43 1.45 -18.55
C TYR A 214 7.23 0.18 -18.87
N LEU A 215 7.67 -0.55 -17.84
CA LEU A 215 8.38 -1.82 -18.01
C LEU A 215 7.51 -2.85 -18.75
N TYR A 216 6.23 -2.95 -18.41
CA TYR A 216 5.30 -3.86 -19.07
C TYR A 216 5.20 -3.58 -20.57
N LEU A 217 5.06 -2.32 -20.96
CA LEU A 217 4.99 -1.92 -22.38
C LEU A 217 6.32 -2.14 -23.11
N PHE A 218 7.45 -1.94 -22.41
CA PHE A 218 8.79 -2.11 -22.99
C PHE A 218 9.17 -3.60 -23.17
N ILE A 219 8.72 -4.49 -22.27
CA ILE A 219 9.07 -5.93 -22.27
C ILE A 219 7.97 -6.77 -22.96
N ASN A 220 7.48 -6.32 -24.11
CA ASN A 220 6.50 -7.06 -24.91
C ASN A 220 5.26 -7.57 -24.14
N ASN A 221 4.74 -6.76 -23.22
CA ASN A 221 3.52 -7.04 -22.45
C ASN A 221 3.60 -8.33 -21.56
N LYS A 222 4.77 -8.68 -21.07
CA LYS A 222 4.96 -9.85 -20.20
C LYS A 222 5.01 -9.41 -18.73
N ILE A 223 3.90 -9.58 -18.02
CA ILE A 223 3.76 -9.15 -16.62
C ILE A 223 4.66 -9.92 -15.65
N GLU A 224 5.02 -11.16 -15.96
CA GLU A 224 5.96 -11.95 -15.17
C GLU A 224 7.35 -11.32 -15.07
N TYR A 225 7.85 -10.72 -16.15
CA TYR A 225 9.14 -10.02 -16.12
C TYR A 225 9.09 -8.73 -15.31
N VAL A 226 7.97 -8.02 -15.35
CA VAL A 226 7.74 -6.86 -14.46
C VAL A 226 7.80 -7.30 -13.00
N GLY A 227 7.20 -8.46 -12.68
CA GLY A 227 7.24 -9.06 -11.35
C GLY A 227 8.67 -9.39 -10.92
N ILE A 228 9.43 -10.07 -11.77
CA ILE A 228 10.83 -10.44 -11.50
C ILE A 228 11.69 -9.18 -11.30
N PHE A 229 11.56 -8.18 -12.18
CA PHE A 229 12.32 -6.94 -12.07
C PHE A 229 12.07 -6.21 -10.75
N ASN A 230 10.79 -6.05 -10.35
CA ASN A 230 10.45 -5.43 -9.07
C ASN A 230 10.94 -6.25 -7.87
N ALA A 231 10.92 -7.59 -7.96
CA ALA A 231 11.47 -8.44 -6.91
C ALA A 231 12.99 -8.26 -6.77
N ILE A 232 13.73 -8.18 -7.88
CA ILE A 232 15.18 -7.91 -7.86
C ILE A 232 15.47 -6.54 -7.23
N MET A 233 14.70 -5.51 -7.56
CA MET A 233 14.80 -4.20 -6.90
C MET A 233 14.58 -4.30 -5.39
N GLY A 234 13.60 -5.08 -4.95
CA GLY A 234 13.32 -5.33 -3.53
C GLY A 234 14.49 -6.04 -2.82
N VAL A 235 15.11 -7.04 -3.47
CA VAL A 235 16.31 -7.73 -2.94
C VAL A 235 17.47 -6.77 -2.83
N SER A 236 17.73 -5.97 -3.89
CA SER A 236 18.78 -4.96 -3.87
C SER A 236 18.62 -3.97 -2.73
N ALA A 237 17.39 -3.48 -2.51
CA ALA A 237 17.09 -2.60 -1.38
C ALA A 237 17.40 -3.25 -0.02
N CYS A 238 17.18 -4.57 0.15
CA CYS A 238 17.55 -5.27 1.37
C CYS A 238 19.07 -5.29 1.61
N ILE A 239 19.85 -5.46 0.56
CA ILE A 239 21.32 -5.50 0.67
C ILE A 239 21.90 -4.17 1.15
N PHE A 240 21.32 -3.05 0.72
CA PHE A 240 21.77 -1.71 1.10
C PHE A 240 21.25 -1.24 2.48
N ILE A 241 20.33 -1.96 3.11
CA ILE A 241 19.83 -1.64 4.47
C ILE A 241 20.77 -2.23 5.55
N TYR A 242 21.57 -3.22 5.21
CA TYR A 242 22.58 -3.84 6.07
C TYR A 242 23.94 -3.21 5.87
#